data_bea2d722d1ba523aff6b00cd86c5b8f9
#
_entry.id   bea2d722d1ba523aff6b00cd86c5b8f9
#
_cell.length_a   1.000
_cell.length_b   1.000
_cell.length_c   1.000
_cell.angle_alpha   90.00
_cell.angle_beta   90.00
_cell.angle_gamma   90.00
#
_symmetry.space_group_name_H-M   'P 1'
#
loop_
_entity.id
_entity.type
_entity.pdbx_description
1 polymer ?
#
loop_
_entity_poly.entity_id
_entity_poly.type
_entity_poly.pdbx_seq_one_letter_code
_entity_poly.pdbx_strand_id
1 'polypeptide(L)'
;MKQFKFLMPFAMGLSMTAFLFSCNSGEEKKADDKPADTTAKAETPPPPPPPPPPKMMVIKSKVANYAKWLPEYESHDSVRLASGLHSYMIARGVQDTNTIMVMMVMDDTAKAKAFAASPGLKERMKKAGVVGPPEISYIDVQMLDQTPNTTSTRLFVKHKVKDYDAWKKVFDADKPNREAAGLTDRSLSYEIGNNHLVSLVFLVADMKKADEFGKSDVLKKKMQEGGVEGAPIMFYYTVAKKY
;
A
#
# COMPACT_ATOMS: atom_id res chain seq x y z
N MET A 1 -11.40 -4.14 -48.96
CA MET A 1 -12.37 -5.16 -49.43
C MET A 1 -12.33 -6.27 -48.38
N LYS A 2 -13.31 -6.56 -47.60
CA LYS A 2 -14.74 -6.75 -47.60
C LYS A 2 -15.31 -6.40 -46.23
N GLN A 3 -16.31 -5.56 -46.23
CA GLN A 3 -17.22 -5.31 -45.10
C GLN A 3 -18.20 -6.49 -45.00
N PHE A 4 -18.57 -6.85 -43.75
CA PHE A 4 -19.78 -7.63 -43.50
C PHE A 4 -20.62 -6.92 -42.46
N LYS A 5 -21.68 -6.30 -42.96
CA LYS A 5 -22.84 -5.81 -42.18
C LYS A 5 -23.78 -6.99 -41.99
N PHE A 6 -24.33 -7.16 -40.78
CA PHE A 6 -25.55 -7.94 -40.59
C PHE A 6 -26.57 -7.13 -39.82
N LEU A 7 -27.70 -6.92 -40.49
CA LEU A 7 -28.92 -6.23 -40.01
C LEU A 7 -29.93 -7.27 -39.46
N MET A 8 -30.54 -6.93 -38.33
CA MET A 8 -31.93 -7.07 -37.83
C MET A 8 -32.85 -8.13 -38.46
N PRO A 9 -33.98 -8.57 -37.75
CA PRO A 9 -35.10 -7.73 -37.29
C PRO A 9 -35.77 -8.14 -35.97
N PHE A 10 -36.26 -7.21 -35.20
CA PHE A 10 -37.66 -6.80 -34.87
C PHE A 10 -38.72 -7.92 -34.84
N ALA A 11 -39.29 -8.23 -33.68
CA ALA A 11 -40.64 -8.74 -33.52
C ALA A 11 -41.32 -8.24 -32.23
N MET A 12 -42.39 -7.52 -32.46
CA MET A 12 -43.33 -6.89 -31.54
C MET A 12 -44.40 -7.94 -31.18
N GLY A 13 -44.74 -8.05 -29.89
CA GLY A 13 -45.80 -8.92 -29.41
C GLY A 13 -46.57 -8.23 -28.28
N LEU A 14 -47.60 -7.55 -28.67
CA LEU A 14 -48.63 -6.92 -27.84
C LEU A 14 -49.67 -7.99 -27.46
N SER A 15 -49.94 -8.20 -26.17
CA SER A 15 -51.12 -8.95 -25.72
C SER A 15 -51.76 -8.22 -24.54
N MET A 16 -52.90 -7.64 -24.87
CA MET A 16 -53.86 -6.94 -24.04
C MET A 16 -54.94 -7.94 -23.61
N THR A 17 -55.13 -8.14 -22.33
CA THR A 17 -56.32 -8.81 -21.80
C THR A 17 -56.94 -7.93 -20.70
N ALA A 18 -58.08 -7.36 -21.09
CA ALA A 18 -59.01 -6.69 -20.20
C ALA A 18 -59.92 -7.72 -19.54
N PHE A 19 -60.19 -7.58 -18.27
CA PHE A 19 -61.37 -8.16 -17.64
C PHE A 19 -62.12 -7.11 -16.82
N LEU A 20 -63.42 -7.18 -17.02
CA LEU A 20 -64.45 -6.19 -16.69
C LEU A 20 -64.92 -6.31 -15.22
N PHE A 21 -65.26 -5.17 -14.68
CA PHE A 21 -66.30 -4.78 -13.71
C PHE A 21 -67.18 -5.86 -13.09
N SER A 22 -67.30 -5.81 -11.76
CA SER A 22 -68.60 -5.98 -11.09
C SER A 22 -68.68 -5.02 -9.90
N CYS A 23 -69.62 -4.10 -10.00
CA CYS A 23 -70.13 -3.29 -8.89
C CYS A 23 -71.07 -4.13 -8.03
N ASN A 24 -70.98 -4.03 -6.73
CA ASN A 24 -72.19 -4.10 -5.87
C ASN A 24 -72.04 -3.13 -4.70
N SER A 25 -73.09 -2.34 -4.54
CA SER A 25 -73.33 -1.30 -3.55
C SER A 25 -73.71 -1.88 -2.19
N GLY A 26 -73.26 -1.23 -1.10
CA GLY A 26 -73.77 -1.47 0.27
C GLY A 26 -73.08 -0.47 1.24
N GLU A 27 -73.91 0.36 1.84
CA GLU A 27 -73.60 1.51 2.71
C GLU A 27 -73.00 1.22 4.06
N GLU A 28 -72.25 2.24 4.54
CA GLU A 28 -72.07 2.68 5.94
C GLU A 28 -71.17 1.89 6.92
N LYS A 29 -70.01 2.42 7.35
CA LYS A 29 -69.80 3.21 8.56
C LYS A 29 -68.33 3.59 8.74
N LYS A 30 -68.10 4.84 9.19
CA LYS A 30 -66.83 5.40 9.56
C LYS A 30 -66.14 4.62 10.67
N ALA A 31 -64.82 4.31 10.48
CA ALA A 31 -63.81 4.29 11.52
C ALA A 31 -62.47 4.69 10.88
N ASP A 32 -61.88 5.77 11.38
CA ASP A 32 -60.53 6.18 11.07
C ASP A 32 -59.56 5.09 11.55
N ASP A 33 -58.88 4.44 10.59
CA ASP A 33 -57.69 3.70 10.89
C ASP A 33 -56.64 3.93 9.79
N LYS A 34 -55.69 4.78 10.11
CA LYS A 34 -54.56 5.13 9.26
C LYS A 34 -53.57 3.94 9.31
N PRO A 35 -53.33 3.23 8.21
CA PRO A 35 -52.25 2.25 8.21
C PRO A 35 -50.90 2.98 8.36
N ALA A 36 -50.20 2.72 9.45
CA ALA A 36 -48.81 3.10 9.57
C ALA A 36 -48.00 2.32 8.53
N ASP A 37 -47.54 3.05 7.51
CA ASP A 37 -46.55 2.54 6.55
C ASP A 37 -45.20 2.36 7.25
N THR A 38 -45.02 1.16 7.82
CA THR A 38 -43.76 0.74 8.39
C THR A 38 -42.95 0.03 7.31
N THR A 39 -42.54 0.76 6.28
CA THR A 39 -41.43 0.32 5.47
C THR A 39 -40.16 0.37 6.31
N ALA A 40 -39.88 -0.69 7.04
CA ALA A 40 -38.58 -0.92 7.67
C ALA A 40 -37.54 -0.93 6.55
N LYS A 41 -36.83 0.19 6.42
CA LYS A 41 -35.66 0.31 5.57
C LYS A 41 -34.65 -0.72 6.07
N ALA A 42 -34.45 -1.81 5.32
CA ALA A 42 -33.43 -2.79 5.61
C ALA A 42 -32.06 -2.07 5.64
N GLU A 43 -31.51 -1.89 6.84
CA GLU A 43 -30.14 -1.37 6.98
C GLU A 43 -29.21 -2.40 6.37
N THR A 44 -28.52 -1.99 5.31
CA THR A 44 -27.42 -2.76 4.75
C THR A 44 -26.38 -2.97 5.86
N PRO A 45 -25.95 -4.20 6.13
CA PRO A 45 -24.91 -4.43 7.15
C PRO A 45 -23.67 -3.59 6.83
N PRO A 46 -22.99 -3.05 7.83
CA PRO A 46 -21.78 -2.25 7.62
C PRO A 46 -20.76 -3.08 6.82
N PRO A 47 -20.00 -2.45 5.92
CA PRO A 47 -18.97 -3.14 5.16
C PRO A 47 -17.97 -3.81 6.13
N PRO A 48 -17.42 -4.98 5.78
CA PRO A 48 -16.44 -5.65 6.62
C PRO A 48 -15.23 -4.73 6.86
N PRO A 49 -14.59 -4.80 8.04
CA PRO A 49 -13.41 -4.01 8.32
C PRO A 49 -12.32 -4.29 7.28
N PRO A 50 -11.52 -3.28 6.90
CA PRO A 50 -10.43 -3.48 5.97
C PRO A 50 -9.46 -4.55 6.49
N PRO A 51 -8.83 -5.34 5.60
CA PRO A 51 -7.86 -6.34 6.02
C PRO A 51 -6.68 -5.66 6.75
N PRO A 52 -6.06 -6.35 7.73
CA PRO A 52 -4.91 -5.81 8.44
C PRO A 52 -3.77 -5.50 7.46
N PRO A 53 -2.95 -4.47 7.74
CA PRO A 53 -1.78 -4.17 6.93
C PRO A 53 -0.84 -5.38 6.81
N PRO A 54 -0.15 -5.55 5.67
CA PRO A 54 0.67 -6.73 5.42
C PRO A 54 1.99 -6.69 6.20
N LYS A 55 2.55 -7.88 6.46
CA LYS A 55 3.97 -8.02 6.81
C LYS A 55 4.79 -8.05 5.53
N MET A 56 5.95 -7.40 5.52
CA MET A 56 6.74 -7.26 4.30
C MET A 56 8.22 -7.57 4.54
N MET A 57 8.85 -8.19 3.54
CA MET A 57 10.29 -8.27 3.41
C MET A 57 10.77 -7.15 2.50
N VAL A 58 11.74 -6.37 2.97
CA VAL A 58 12.36 -5.27 2.25
C VAL A 58 13.83 -5.59 2.05
N ILE A 59 14.28 -5.58 0.79
CA ILE A 59 15.69 -5.83 0.42
C ILE A 59 16.21 -4.60 -0.30
N LYS A 60 17.19 -3.92 0.29
CA LYS A 60 17.93 -2.83 -0.35
C LYS A 60 19.29 -3.34 -0.79
N SER A 61 19.65 -3.12 -2.05
CA SER A 61 20.90 -3.62 -2.65
C SER A 61 21.42 -2.65 -3.69
N LYS A 62 22.71 -2.74 -3.98
CA LYS A 62 23.29 -2.17 -5.19
C LYS A 62 23.42 -3.25 -6.25
N VAL A 63 23.09 -2.93 -7.50
CA VAL A 63 23.27 -3.82 -8.65
C VAL A 63 24.24 -3.20 -9.64
N ALA A 64 24.99 -4.01 -10.35
CA ALA A 64 25.92 -3.53 -11.36
C ALA A 64 25.20 -2.88 -12.55
N ASN A 65 24.02 -3.43 -12.93
CA ASN A 65 23.18 -2.91 -14.00
C ASN A 65 21.73 -3.34 -13.80
N TYR A 66 20.84 -2.39 -13.64
CA TYR A 66 19.41 -2.64 -13.40
C TYR A 66 18.74 -3.41 -14.55
N ALA A 67 19.03 -3.04 -15.81
CA ALA A 67 18.40 -3.67 -16.97
C ALA A 67 18.78 -5.16 -17.14
N LYS A 68 19.98 -5.55 -16.67
CA LYS A 68 20.41 -6.95 -16.61
C LYS A 68 19.88 -7.67 -15.40
N TRP A 69 19.75 -6.97 -14.28
CA TRP A 69 19.27 -7.54 -13.02
C TRP A 69 17.76 -7.86 -13.05
N LEU A 70 16.94 -6.99 -13.64
CA LEU A 70 15.48 -7.14 -13.61
C LEU A 70 14.98 -8.47 -14.20
N PRO A 71 15.40 -8.92 -15.40
CA PRO A 71 15.00 -10.23 -15.94
C PRO A 71 15.42 -11.40 -15.03
N GLU A 72 16.61 -11.34 -14.41
CA GLU A 72 17.06 -12.36 -13.47
C GLU A 72 16.20 -12.39 -12.20
N TYR A 73 15.79 -11.22 -11.69
CA TYR A 73 14.84 -11.14 -10.58
C TYR A 73 13.49 -11.74 -10.97
N GLU A 74 12.94 -11.40 -12.12
CA GLU A 74 11.63 -11.87 -12.58
C GLU A 74 11.60 -13.37 -12.86
N SER A 75 12.67 -13.93 -13.42
CA SER A 75 12.78 -15.38 -13.68
C SER A 75 12.67 -16.25 -12.41
N HIS A 76 12.79 -15.65 -11.23
CA HIS A 76 12.72 -16.33 -9.93
C HIS A 76 11.39 -16.18 -9.20
N ASP A 77 10.36 -15.71 -9.86
CA ASP A 77 9.07 -15.44 -9.22
C ASP A 77 8.47 -16.72 -8.62
N SER A 78 8.52 -17.85 -9.32
CA SER A 78 8.01 -19.12 -8.80
C SER A 78 8.69 -19.57 -7.50
N VAL A 79 9.99 -19.32 -7.34
CA VAL A 79 10.74 -19.68 -6.13
C VAL A 79 10.35 -18.76 -4.95
N ARG A 80 10.12 -17.47 -5.23
CA ARG A 80 9.60 -16.53 -4.22
C ARG A 80 8.21 -16.93 -3.76
N LEU A 81 7.30 -17.19 -4.71
CA LEU A 81 5.94 -17.64 -4.42
C LEU A 81 5.91 -18.95 -3.60
N ALA A 82 6.74 -19.94 -3.96
CA ALA A 82 6.89 -21.18 -3.19
C ALA A 82 7.39 -20.93 -1.75
N SER A 83 8.08 -19.80 -1.53
CA SER A 83 8.54 -19.38 -0.19
C SER A 83 7.54 -18.44 0.52
N GLY A 84 6.33 -18.25 -0.02
CA GLY A 84 5.31 -17.34 0.52
C GLY A 84 5.69 -15.86 0.42
N LEU A 85 6.44 -15.50 -0.63
CA LEU A 85 6.85 -14.13 -0.93
C LEU A 85 6.19 -13.64 -2.22
N HIS A 86 5.37 -12.61 -2.10
CA HIS A 86 4.63 -12.01 -3.21
C HIS A 86 5.26 -10.67 -3.55
N SER A 87 5.73 -10.53 -4.79
CA SER A 87 6.33 -9.27 -5.26
C SER A 87 5.32 -8.13 -5.15
N TYR A 88 5.71 -7.02 -4.55
CA TYR A 88 4.87 -5.83 -4.37
C TYR A 88 5.38 -4.65 -5.18
N MET A 89 6.67 -4.33 -5.04
CA MET A 89 7.26 -3.15 -5.68
C MET A 89 8.76 -3.27 -5.81
N ILE A 90 9.29 -2.75 -6.92
CA ILE A 90 10.71 -2.45 -7.10
C ILE A 90 10.88 -0.93 -7.19
N ALA A 91 11.78 -0.41 -6.37
CA ALA A 91 12.17 0.99 -6.35
C ALA A 91 13.63 1.17 -6.79
N ARG A 92 13.95 2.34 -7.33
CA ARG A 92 15.32 2.73 -7.71
C ARG A 92 15.69 4.06 -7.07
N GLY A 93 16.91 4.17 -6.58
CA GLY A 93 17.42 5.39 -5.99
C GLY A 93 17.43 6.57 -6.97
N VAL A 94 17.12 7.76 -6.45
CA VAL A 94 17.16 9.00 -7.25
C VAL A 94 18.61 9.40 -7.55
N GLN A 95 19.50 9.28 -6.57
CA GLN A 95 20.92 9.66 -6.72
C GLN A 95 21.75 8.58 -7.45
N ASP A 96 21.46 7.31 -7.15
CA ASP A 96 22.08 6.16 -7.81
C ASP A 96 20.99 5.18 -8.24
N THR A 97 20.66 5.19 -9.50
CA THR A 97 19.57 4.38 -10.07
C THR A 97 19.89 2.88 -10.11
N ASN A 98 21.11 2.47 -9.77
CA ASN A 98 21.51 1.09 -9.56
C ASN A 98 21.43 0.67 -8.08
N THR A 99 21.15 1.58 -7.15
CA THR A 99 20.67 1.23 -5.82
C THR A 99 19.17 0.94 -5.90
N ILE A 100 18.79 -0.28 -5.60
CA ILE A 100 17.42 -0.77 -5.69
C ILE A 100 16.87 -1.11 -4.29
N MET A 101 15.55 -1.04 -4.18
CA MET A 101 14.81 -1.56 -3.03
C MET A 101 13.66 -2.41 -3.53
N VAL A 102 13.65 -3.68 -3.15
CA VAL A 102 12.60 -4.65 -3.46
C VAL A 102 11.72 -4.83 -2.23
N MET A 103 10.42 -4.72 -2.40
CA MET A 103 9.43 -4.96 -1.36
C MET A 103 8.56 -6.15 -1.76
N MET A 104 8.37 -7.09 -0.84
CA MET A 104 7.54 -8.28 -1.02
C MET A 104 6.63 -8.46 0.20
N VAL A 105 5.36 -8.80 -0.04
CA VAL A 105 4.46 -9.24 1.02
C VAL A 105 4.87 -10.64 1.45
N MET A 106 4.86 -10.92 2.74
CA MET A 106 5.18 -12.23 3.31
C MET A 106 3.94 -12.89 3.88
N ASP A 107 3.72 -14.16 3.53
CA ASP A 107 2.73 -15.01 4.20
C ASP A 107 3.24 -15.48 5.58
N ASP A 108 4.54 -15.77 5.64
CA ASP A 108 5.21 -16.30 6.84
C ASP A 108 6.62 -15.75 6.98
N THR A 109 6.91 -15.17 8.15
CA THR A 109 8.22 -14.56 8.43
C THR A 109 9.36 -15.60 8.54
N ALA A 110 9.09 -16.80 9.04
CA ALA A 110 10.13 -17.83 9.18
C ALA A 110 10.52 -18.37 7.80
N LYS A 111 9.54 -18.60 6.90
CA LYS A 111 9.80 -18.98 5.51
C LYS A 111 10.58 -17.89 4.76
N ALA A 112 10.21 -16.62 4.93
CA ALA A 112 10.92 -15.49 4.32
C ALA A 112 12.38 -15.41 4.81
N LYS A 113 12.64 -15.61 6.10
CA LYS A 113 14.00 -15.69 6.67
C LYS A 113 14.79 -16.88 6.13
N ALA A 114 14.17 -18.04 6.02
CA ALA A 114 14.81 -19.23 5.44
C ALA A 114 15.17 -19.01 3.97
N PHE A 115 14.26 -18.41 3.18
CA PHE A 115 14.53 -18.01 1.80
C PHE A 115 15.73 -17.05 1.71
N ALA A 116 15.76 -16.01 2.54
CA ALA A 116 16.84 -15.02 2.55
C ALA A 116 18.21 -15.62 2.93
N ALA A 117 18.23 -16.64 3.80
CA ALA A 117 19.45 -17.34 4.22
C ALA A 117 19.88 -18.46 3.23
N SER A 118 19.07 -18.76 2.21
CA SER A 118 19.33 -19.90 1.33
C SER A 118 20.58 -19.69 0.47
N PRO A 119 21.44 -20.72 0.30
CA PRO A 119 22.60 -20.65 -0.60
C PRO A 119 22.17 -20.32 -2.06
N GLY A 120 21.04 -20.86 -2.50
CA GLY A 120 20.51 -20.61 -3.84
C GLY A 120 20.20 -19.14 -4.11
N LEU A 121 19.66 -18.40 -3.11
CA LEU A 121 19.45 -16.96 -3.25
C LEU A 121 20.78 -16.21 -3.39
N LYS A 122 21.77 -16.55 -2.57
CA LYS A 122 23.10 -15.92 -2.61
C LYS A 122 23.76 -16.06 -3.97
N GLU A 123 23.74 -17.26 -4.54
CA GLU A 123 24.30 -17.54 -5.87
C GLU A 123 23.56 -16.74 -6.96
N ARG A 124 22.24 -16.70 -6.88
CA ARG A 124 21.43 -15.97 -7.84
C ARG A 124 21.62 -14.47 -7.76
N MET A 125 21.73 -13.90 -6.57
CA MET A 125 22.06 -12.48 -6.39
C MET A 125 23.40 -12.14 -7.03
N LYS A 126 24.41 -13.01 -6.83
CA LYS A 126 25.73 -12.87 -7.49
C LYS A 126 25.60 -12.92 -9.01
N LYS A 127 24.87 -13.90 -9.55
CA LYS A 127 24.63 -14.05 -11.02
C LYS A 127 23.90 -12.84 -11.58
N ALA A 128 22.91 -12.32 -10.86
CA ALA A 128 22.15 -11.14 -11.23
C ALA A 128 22.95 -9.82 -11.11
N GLY A 129 24.20 -9.89 -10.64
CA GLY A 129 25.07 -8.72 -10.53
C GLY A 129 24.77 -7.83 -9.32
N VAL A 130 24.28 -8.41 -8.22
CA VAL A 130 24.19 -7.70 -6.93
C VAL A 130 25.58 -7.45 -6.39
N VAL A 131 25.86 -6.21 -5.97
CA VAL A 131 27.15 -5.74 -5.49
C VAL A 131 27.12 -5.60 -3.97
N GLY A 132 27.97 -6.35 -3.29
CA GLY A 132 28.03 -6.36 -1.84
C GLY A 132 26.85 -7.09 -1.17
N PRO A 133 26.82 -7.09 0.17
CA PRO A 133 25.74 -7.70 0.92
C PRO A 133 24.46 -6.84 0.85
N PRO A 134 23.27 -7.46 0.69
CA PRO A 134 22.01 -6.75 0.77
C PRO A 134 21.69 -6.36 2.21
N GLU A 135 20.98 -5.22 2.36
CA GLU A 135 20.30 -4.86 3.60
C GLU A 135 18.90 -5.48 3.57
N ILE A 136 18.59 -6.38 4.52
CA ILE A 136 17.31 -7.08 4.58
C ILE A 136 16.59 -6.67 5.87
N SER A 137 15.32 -6.29 5.74
CA SER A 137 14.41 -5.98 6.85
C SER A 137 13.11 -6.77 6.71
N TYR A 138 12.57 -7.17 7.86
CA TYR A 138 11.25 -7.83 7.96
C TYR A 138 10.35 -6.92 8.77
N ILE A 139 9.42 -6.26 8.12
CA ILE A 139 8.63 -5.19 8.72
C ILE A 139 7.18 -5.58 8.92
N ASP A 140 6.63 -5.13 10.04
CA ASP A 140 5.20 -5.15 10.34
C ASP A 140 4.63 -3.77 10.01
N VAL A 141 3.77 -3.71 8.99
CA VAL A 141 3.20 -2.46 8.52
C VAL A 141 2.06 -2.06 9.45
N GLN A 142 2.14 -0.86 10.01
CA GLN A 142 1.15 -0.31 10.95
C GLN A 142 0.18 0.66 10.26
N MET A 143 0.63 1.31 9.20
CA MET A 143 -0.15 2.19 8.36
C MET A 143 0.35 2.12 6.93
N LEU A 144 -0.57 1.98 5.98
CA LEU A 144 -0.29 2.00 4.55
C LEU A 144 -1.40 2.78 3.84
N ASP A 145 -1.07 3.98 3.39
CA ASP A 145 -1.94 4.75 2.52
C ASP A 145 -1.71 4.33 1.07
N GLN A 146 -2.73 3.78 0.42
CA GLN A 146 -2.70 3.34 -0.98
C GLN A 146 -3.43 4.31 -1.92
N THR A 147 -3.85 5.46 -1.42
CA THR A 147 -4.55 6.47 -2.23
C THR A 147 -3.72 6.80 -3.49
N PRO A 148 -4.33 6.76 -4.68
CA PRO A 148 -3.66 7.13 -5.92
C PRO A 148 -3.07 8.54 -5.83
N ASN A 149 -1.85 8.69 -6.34
CA ASN A 149 -1.15 9.98 -6.37
C ASN A 149 -0.28 10.10 -7.63
N THR A 150 0.05 11.31 -8.00
CA THR A 150 0.91 11.64 -9.15
C THR A 150 2.37 11.84 -8.78
N THR A 151 2.70 11.90 -7.49
CA THR A 151 4.06 12.10 -7.00
C THR A 151 4.90 10.85 -7.21
N SER A 152 5.95 10.95 -8.00
CA SER A 152 6.84 9.82 -8.33
C SER A 152 7.92 9.59 -7.26
N THR A 153 8.43 10.68 -6.66
CA THR A 153 9.52 10.61 -5.68
C THR A 153 9.01 10.24 -4.30
N ARG A 154 9.74 9.37 -3.65
CA ARG A 154 9.48 8.92 -2.27
C ARG A 154 10.75 9.00 -1.45
N LEU A 155 10.57 9.19 -0.15
CA LEU A 155 11.62 9.15 0.85
C LEU A 155 11.34 7.99 1.81
N PHE A 156 12.25 7.03 1.86
CA PHE A 156 12.31 6.03 2.92
C PHE A 156 13.20 6.57 4.03
N VAL A 157 12.73 6.47 5.28
CA VAL A 157 13.49 6.83 6.48
C VAL A 157 13.44 5.66 7.45
N LYS A 158 14.60 5.24 7.99
CA LYS A 158 14.70 4.24 9.05
C LYS A 158 15.51 4.82 10.21
N HIS A 159 14.96 4.70 11.42
CA HIS A 159 15.65 5.14 12.64
C HIS A 159 15.26 4.30 13.85
N LYS A 160 16.07 4.39 14.90
CA LYS A 160 15.80 3.76 16.18
C LYS A 160 15.11 4.75 17.11
N VAL A 161 14.18 4.26 17.92
CA VAL A 161 13.47 5.03 18.95
C VAL A 161 13.57 4.36 20.30
N LYS A 162 13.52 5.13 21.38
CA LYS A 162 13.54 4.60 22.77
C LYS A 162 12.26 3.86 23.13
N ASP A 163 11.13 4.39 22.70
CA ASP A 163 9.80 3.86 22.94
C ASP A 163 8.92 4.19 21.73
N TYR A 164 8.27 3.18 21.17
CA TYR A 164 7.45 3.34 19.97
C TYR A 164 6.20 4.19 20.22
N ASP A 165 5.50 3.96 21.33
CA ASP A 165 4.22 4.62 21.57
C ASP A 165 4.42 6.12 21.93
N ALA A 166 5.47 6.42 22.69
CA ALA A 166 5.86 7.80 22.96
C ALA A 166 6.29 8.52 21.69
N TRP A 167 7.14 7.88 20.87
CA TRP A 167 7.57 8.40 19.59
C TRP A 167 6.39 8.63 18.62
N LYS A 168 5.45 7.69 18.56
CA LYS A 168 4.29 7.75 17.67
C LYS A 168 3.41 8.97 17.96
N LYS A 169 3.23 9.32 19.23
CA LYS A 169 2.47 10.52 19.63
C LYS A 169 3.13 11.80 19.11
N VAL A 170 4.46 11.90 19.23
CA VAL A 170 5.23 13.05 18.70
C VAL A 170 5.18 13.08 17.18
N PHE A 171 5.37 11.93 16.53
CA PHE A 171 5.26 11.79 15.09
C PHE A 171 3.90 12.24 14.56
N ASP A 172 2.80 11.80 15.17
CA ASP A 172 1.45 12.18 14.73
C ASP A 172 1.20 13.68 14.91
N ALA A 173 1.62 14.24 16.04
CA ALA A 173 1.47 15.68 16.32
C ALA A 173 2.30 16.56 15.37
N ASP A 174 3.41 16.04 14.82
CA ASP A 174 4.28 16.76 13.89
C ASP A 174 3.83 16.70 12.42
N LYS A 175 2.71 16.04 12.12
CA LYS A 175 2.18 15.90 10.76
C LYS A 175 2.07 17.23 9.99
N PRO A 176 1.55 18.35 10.58
CA PRO A 176 1.47 19.61 9.87
C PRO A 176 2.82 20.15 9.38
N ASN A 177 3.91 19.95 10.15
CA ASN A 177 5.25 20.38 9.73
C ASN A 177 5.76 19.56 8.56
N ARG A 178 5.50 18.24 8.53
CA ARG A 178 5.84 17.38 7.40
C ARG A 178 5.08 17.78 6.14
N GLU A 179 3.79 18.03 6.26
CA GLU A 179 2.95 18.48 5.12
C GLU A 179 3.43 19.84 4.58
N ALA A 180 3.77 20.79 5.44
CA ALA A 180 4.34 22.07 5.05
C ALA A 180 5.69 21.91 4.31
N ALA A 181 6.45 20.88 4.66
CA ALA A 181 7.70 20.51 3.98
C ALA A 181 7.48 19.71 2.68
N GLY A 182 6.24 19.51 2.24
CA GLY A 182 5.90 18.73 1.06
C GLY A 182 6.05 17.23 1.22
N LEU A 183 6.00 16.73 2.46
CA LEU A 183 6.06 15.30 2.79
C LEU A 183 4.65 14.81 3.17
N THR A 184 4.15 13.81 2.45
CA THR A 184 2.88 13.14 2.79
C THR A 184 3.16 11.74 3.30
N ASP A 185 2.62 11.40 4.47
CA ASP A 185 2.77 10.08 5.08
C ASP A 185 2.22 9.00 4.15
N ARG A 186 3.00 7.96 3.85
CA ARG A 186 2.61 6.88 2.95
C ARG A 186 2.62 5.53 3.61
N SER A 187 3.61 5.28 4.47
CA SER A 187 3.71 4.05 5.23
C SER A 187 4.44 4.30 6.55
N LEU A 188 3.97 3.64 7.59
CA LEU A 188 4.63 3.50 8.88
C LEU A 188 4.74 2.01 9.19
N SER A 189 5.91 1.57 9.59
CA SER A 189 6.18 0.19 9.97
C SER A 189 7.28 0.12 11.03
N TYR A 190 7.43 -1.04 11.66
CA TYR A 190 8.59 -1.33 12.49
C TYR A 190 9.14 -2.74 12.16
N GLU A 191 10.36 -3.02 12.60
CA GLU A 191 10.99 -4.33 12.41
C GLU A 191 10.25 -5.41 13.23
N ILE A 192 9.93 -6.55 12.62
CA ILE A 192 9.27 -7.68 13.32
C ILE A 192 10.15 -8.18 14.45
N GLY A 193 9.60 -8.17 15.67
CA GLY A 193 10.30 -8.54 16.90
C GLY A 193 11.11 -7.40 17.52
N ASN A 194 11.10 -6.19 16.92
CA ASN A 194 11.78 -5.01 17.48
C ASN A 194 11.08 -3.71 17.03
N ASN A 195 10.04 -3.31 17.74
CA ASN A 195 9.29 -2.08 17.45
C ASN A 195 10.09 -0.78 17.72
N HIS A 196 11.29 -0.88 18.27
CA HIS A 196 12.20 0.27 18.39
C HIS A 196 12.88 0.64 17.06
N LEU A 197 12.86 -0.23 16.05
CA LEU A 197 13.35 0.07 14.70
C LEU A 197 12.18 0.44 13.79
N VAL A 198 11.98 1.74 13.62
CA VAL A 198 10.86 2.30 12.85
C VAL A 198 11.29 2.62 11.43
N SER A 199 10.42 2.35 10.47
CA SER A 199 10.58 2.73 9.07
C SER A 199 9.37 3.51 8.57
N LEU A 200 9.63 4.57 7.84
CA LEU A 200 8.64 5.49 7.28
C LEU A 200 8.83 5.59 5.77
N VAL A 201 7.74 5.80 5.06
CA VAL A 201 7.76 6.21 3.66
C VAL A 201 6.90 7.45 3.51
N PHE A 202 7.45 8.45 2.85
CA PHE A 202 6.76 9.69 2.48
C PHE A 202 6.68 9.82 0.96
N LEU A 203 5.59 10.41 0.45
CA LEU A 203 5.60 11.04 -0.85
C LEU A 203 6.31 12.39 -0.73
N VAL A 204 7.14 12.74 -1.70
CA VAL A 204 7.95 13.96 -1.70
C VAL A 204 7.49 14.85 -2.86
N ALA A 205 6.71 15.87 -2.54
CA ALA A 205 6.24 16.84 -3.53
C ALA A 205 7.36 17.83 -3.93
N ASP A 206 8.26 18.16 -3.01
CA ASP A 206 9.37 19.08 -3.21
C ASP A 206 10.61 18.58 -2.44
N MET A 207 11.60 18.09 -3.18
CA MET A 207 12.83 17.54 -2.58
C MET A 207 13.65 18.61 -1.84
N LYS A 208 13.64 19.86 -2.31
CA LYS A 208 14.38 20.94 -1.66
C LYS A 208 13.79 21.26 -0.29
N LYS A 209 12.47 21.44 -0.22
CA LYS A 209 11.77 21.65 1.06
C LYS A 209 11.93 20.46 2.02
N ALA A 210 11.87 19.24 1.50
CA ALA A 210 12.08 18.04 2.31
C ALA A 210 13.50 17.97 2.89
N ASP A 211 14.53 18.34 2.10
CA ASP A 211 15.93 18.39 2.55
C ASP A 211 16.17 19.53 3.55
N GLU A 212 15.56 20.70 3.34
CA GLU A 212 15.62 21.82 4.29
C GLU A 212 14.97 21.45 5.62
N PHE A 213 13.79 20.81 5.58
CA PHE A 213 13.12 20.30 6.77
C PHE A 213 13.97 19.24 7.48
N GLY A 214 14.55 18.30 6.74
CA GLY A 214 15.43 17.26 7.27
C GLY A 214 16.64 17.79 8.07
N LYS A 215 17.07 19.02 7.78
CA LYS A 215 18.19 19.72 8.46
C LYS A 215 17.74 20.74 9.49
N SER A 216 16.43 20.96 9.64
CA SER A 216 15.89 22.03 10.50
C SER A 216 16.02 21.72 11.98
N ASP A 217 16.18 22.75 12.79
CA ASP A 217 16.15 22.63 14.25
C ASP A 217 14.78 22.19 14.76
N VAL A 218 13.71 22.51 14.03
CA VAL A 218 12.35 22.06 14.33
C VAL A 218 12.29 20.53 14.31
N LEU A 219 12.73 19.90 13.23
CA LEU A 219 12.73 18.42 13.14
C LEU A 219 13.68 17.82 14.17
N LYS A 220 14.87 18.39 14.35
CA LYS A 220 15.84 17.93 15.34
C LYS A 220 15.25 17.90 16.75
N LYS A 221 14.54 18.97 17.14
CA LYS A 221 13.82 19.04 18.42
C LYS A 221 12.74 17.97 18.52
N LYS A 222 11.94 17.78 17.46
CA LYS A 222 10.90 16.72 17.41
C LYS A 222 11.49 15.32 17.52
N MET A 223 12.60 15.05 16.86
CA MET A 223 13.30 13.77 16.99
C MET A 223 13.80 13.52 18.43
N GLN A 224 14.33 14.55 19.08
CA GLN A 224 14.72 14.47 20.50
C GLN A 224 13.53 14.22 21.42
N GLU A 225 12.44 14.97 21.25
CA GLU A 225 11.18 14.80 21.99
C GLU A 225 10.61 13.37 21.81
N GLY A 226 10.66 12.83 20.59
CA GLY A 226 10.23 11.47 20.26
C GLY A 226 11.24 10.38 20.67
N GLY A 227 12.38 10.74 21.26
CA GLY A 227 13.39 9.77 21.70
C GLY A 227 14.08 9.04 20.56
N VAL A 228 14.28 9.67 19.41
CA VAL A 228 15.04 9.10 18.28
C VAL A 228 16.50 8.97 18.66
N GLU A 229 17.10 7.81 18.39
CA GLU A 229 18.49 7.47 18.70
C GLU A 229 19.31 7.39 17.41
N GLY A 230 20.44 8.13 17.40
CA GLY A 230 21.36 8.16 16.25
C GLY A 230 20.83 8.91 15.03
N ALA A 231 21.56 8.85 13.95
CA ALA A 231 21.17 9.47 12.69
C ALA A 231 20.23 8.57 11.89
N PRO A 232 19.12 9.11 11.35
CA PRO A 232 18.25 8.35 10.46
C PRO A 232 18.97 7.89 9.18
N ILE A 233 18.63 6.71 8.69
CA ILE A 233 18.99 6.27 7.34
C ILE A 233 17.92 6.81 6.40
N MET A 234 18.32 7.53 5.37
CA MET A 234 17.45 8.13 4.38
C MET A 234 17.73 7.59 2.98
N PHE A 235 16.69 7.35 2.20
CA PHE A 235 16.81 6.86 0.83
C PHE A 235 15.71 7.46 -0.05
N TYR A 236 16.09 8.39 -0.94
CA TYR A 236 15.18 8.91 -1.97
C TYR A 236 15.10 7.95 -3.14
N TYR A 237 13.89 7.61 -3.57
CA TYR A 237 13.66 6.65 -4.64
C TYR A 237 12.43 6.98 -5.49
N THR A 238 12.38 6.39 -6.68
CA THR A 238 11.18 6.32 -7.52
C THR A 238 10.74 4.87 -7.67
N VAL A 239 9.43 4.65 -7.86
CA VAL A 239 8.91 3.31 -8.15
C VAL A 239 9.21 2.95 -9.59
N ALA A 240 9.99 1.91 -9.80
CA ALA A 240 10.35 1.42 -11.14
C ALA A 240 9.34 0.39 -11.66
N LYS A 241 8.79 -0.46 -10.77
CA LYS A 241 7.78 -1.46 -11.12
C LYS A 241 6.86 -1.76 -9.93
N LYS A 242 5.58 -1.98 -10.20
CA LYS A 242 4.58 -2.56 -9.27
C LYS A 242 4.11 -3.90 -9.81
N TYR A 243 3.72 -4.80 -8.91
CA TYR A 243 3.21 -6.14 -9.23
C TYR A 243 1.77 -6.28 -8.78
#